data_6538becbac26d18aa8763150c4954560
#
_entry.id   6538becbac26d18aa8763150c4954560
#
_cell.length_a   1.000
_cell.length_b   1.000
_cell.length_c   1.000
_cell.angle_alpha   90.00
_cell.angle_beta   90.00
_cell.angle_gamma   90.00
#
_symmetry.space_group_name_H-M   'P 1'
#
loop_
_entity.id
_entity.type
_entity.pdbx_description
1 polymer ?
#
loop_
_entity_poly.entity_id
_entity_poly.type
_entity_poly.pdbx_seq_one_letter_code
_entity_poly.pdbx_strand_id
1 'polypeptide(L)'
;PLIIQSSESDNVSYAAKYDASFIDKNSKKMDVDLRRIVSDNFGFGDFIFRNPDTLEEIARVKNLKELQNILFAVPAESFLYHISRNHVSRWLYSRAMFPIGEFLKPITWNSLQDVDAHRKIIFEAIVKYRKMKNQGVVAVFKRDRFDRYSNFARIVNPNKRF
;
A
#
# COMPACT_ATOMS: atom_id res chain seq x y z
N PRO A 1 -0.34 14.64 -1.88
CA PRO A 1 -1.59 14.92 -1.17
C PRO A 1 -1.49 16.25 -0.42
N LEU A 2 -2.56 17.03 -0.46
CA LEU A 2 -2.69 18.29 0.26
C LEU A 2 -3.70 18.11 1.39
N ILE A 3 -3.38 18.64 2.58
CA ILE A 3 -4.27 18.62 3.74
C ILE A 3 -4.53 20.08 4.16
N ILE A 4 -5.77 20.46 4.23
CA ILE A 4 -6.20 21.77 4.72
C ILE A 4 -6.83 21.57 6.09
N GLN A 5 -6.31 22.31 7.07
CA GLN A 5 -6.82 22.28 8.44
C GLN A 5 -7.39 23.67 8.79
N SER A 6 -8.68 23.73 9.14
CA SER A 6 -9.34 24.97 9.51
C SER A 6 -10.37 24.76 10.61
N SER A 7 -10.68 25.84 11.33
CA SER A 7 -11.82 25.91 12.26
C SER A 7 -13.10 26.39 11.58
N GLU A 8 -13.02 26.82 10.33
CA GLU A 8 -14.15 27.35 9.54
C GLU A 8 -14.63 26.28 8.57
N SER A 9 -15.90 25.89 8.70
CA SER A 9 -16.54 24.85 7.87
C SER A 9 -16.59 25.21 6.38
N ASP A 10 -16.62 26.49 6.04
CA ASP A 10 -16.68 26.96 4.65
C ASP A 10 -15.43 26.56 3.84
N ASN A 11 -14.32 26.31 4.53
CA ASN A 11 -13.08 25.85 3.91
C ASN A 11 -13.15 24.39 3.40
N VAL A 12 -14.22 23.64 3.68
CA VAL A 12 -14.46 22.31 3.07
C VAL A 12 -14.59 22.43 1.55
N SER A 13 -15.36 23.41 1.08
CA SER A 13 -15.55 23.67 -0.36
C SER A 13 -14.25 24.09 -1.03
N TYR A 14 -13.44 24.88 -0.31
CA TYR A 14 -12.12 25.28 -0.78
C TYR A 14 -11.16 24.08 -0.87
N ALA A 15 -11.18 23.19 0.11
CA ALA A 15 -10.37 21.97 0.07
C ALA A 15 -10.74 21.08 -1.12
N ALA A 16 -12.04 20.93 -1.38
CA ALA A 16 -12.51 20.14 -2.53
C ALA A 16 -12.03 20.70 -3.88
N LYS A 17 -11.95 22.02 -4.03
CA LYS A 17 -11.44 22.67 -5.25
C LYS A 17 -10.00 22.29 -5.58
N TYR A 18 -9.18 21.97 -4.59
CA TYR A 18 -7.76 21.61 -4.74
C TYR A 18 -7.50 20.12 -4.55
N ASP A 19 -8.53 19.27 -4.59
CA ASP A 19 -8.43 17.83 -4.29
C ASP A 19 -7.67 17.59 -2.97
N ALA A 20 -7.92 18.44 -1.98
CA ALA A 20 -7.31 18.41 -0.67
C ALA A 20 -8.22 17.72 0.35
N SER A 21 -7.61 16.98 1.27
CA SER A 21 -8.33 16.47 2.45
C SER A 21 -8.56 17.62 3.45
N PHE A 22 -9.79 17.72 3.97
CA PHE A 22 -10.14 18.73 4.98
C PHE A 22 -10.14 18.13 6.38
N ILE A 23 -9.62 18.88 7.35
CA ILE A 23 -9.65 18.56 8.79
C ILE A 23 -10.24 19.74 9.54
N ASP A 24 -11.35 19.51 10.24
CA ASP A 24 -11.92 20.47 11.16
C ASP A 24 -11.14 20.46 12.48
N LYS A 25 -10.53 21.60 12.83
CA LYS A 25 -9.78 21.79 14.09
C LYS A 25 -10.66 21.69 15.33
N ASN A 26 -11.94 21.98 15.21
CA ASN A 26 -12.90 21.96 16.33
C ASN A 26 -13.52 20.59 16.53
N SER A 27 -13.28 19.65 15.62
CA SER A 27 -13.83 18.30 15.72
C SER A 27 -13.20 17.52 16.87
N LYS A 28 -14.04 16.93 17.71
CA LYS A 28 -13.58 15.96 18.74
C LYS A 28 -12.91 14.70 18.15
N LYS A 29 -13.07 14.49 16.84
CA LYS A 29 -12.49 13.36 16.09
C LYS A 29 -11.27 13.77 15.25
N MET A 30 -10.73 14.98 15.44
CA MET A 30 -9.62 15.51 14.65
C MET A 30 -8.44 14.52 14.54
N ASP A 31 -8.04 13.90 15.66
CA ASP A 31 -6.93 12.93 15.67
C ASP A 31 -7.24 11.67 14.87
N VAL A 32 -8.49 11.20 14.92
CA VAL A 32 -8.94 10.03 14.16
C VAL A 32 -8.97 10.35 12.67
N ASP A 33 -9.50 11.52 12.31
CA ASP A 33 -9.54 11.97 10.90
C ASP A 33 -8.15 12.22 10.36
N LEU A 34 -7.25 12.82 11.14
CA LEU A 34 -5.86 13.01 10.75
C LEU A 34 -5.16 11.67 10.49
N ARG A 35 -5.28 10.71 11.42
CA ARG A 35 -4.70 9.37 11.24
C ARG A 35 -5.24 8.68 10.00
N ARG A 36 -6.55 8.76 9.76
CA ARG A 36 -7.19 8.20 8.56
C ARG A 36 -6.64 8.84 7.29
N ILE A 37 -6.62 10.16 7.23
CA ILE A 37 -6.13 10.92 6.07
C ILE A 37 -4.65 10.60 5.79
N VAL A 38 -3.82 10.53 6.84
CA VAL A 38 -2.40 10.17 6.70
C VAL A 38 -2.25 8.73 6.23
N SER A 39 -3.00 7.78 6.78
CA SER A 39 -2.97 6.39 6.34
C SER A 39 -3.36 6.26 4.86
N ASP A 40 -4.49 6.86 4.46
CA ASP A 40 -5.04 6.70 3.11
C ASP A 40 -4.21 7.46 2.06
N ASN A 41 -3.75 8.67 2.39
CA ASN A 41 -3.01 9.51 1.42
C ASN A 41 -1.51 9.19 1.33
N PHE A 42 -0.88 8.75 2.42
CA PHE A 42 0.55 8.43 2.43
C PHE A 42 0.83 6.92 2.50
N GLY A 43 -0.22 6.10 2.70
CA GLY A 43 -0.11 4.65 2.73
C GLY A 43 0.60 4.08 3.96
N PHE A 44 0.71 4.84 5.05
CA PHE A 44 1.31 4.36 6.29
C PHE A 44 0.38 3.41 7.04
N GLY A 45 0.96 2.45 7.74
CA GLY A 45 0.19 1.46 8.50
C GLY A 45 -0.43 0.36 7.62
N ASP A 46 -1.39 -0.38 8.15
CA ASP A 46 -2.12 -1.41 7.40
C ASP A 46 -2.96 -0.76 6.30
N PHE A 47 -3.13 -1.46 5.17
CA PHE A 47 -4.06 -1.01 4.16
C PHE A 47 -5.48 -1.40 4.56
N ILE A 48 -6.39 -0.42 4.57
CA ILE A 48 -7.77 -0.59 5.01
C ILE A 48 -8.71 -0.34 3.83
N PHE A 49 -9.41 -1.38 3.41
CA PHE A 49 -10.54 -1.22 2.50
C PHE A 49 -11.72 -0.63 3.25
N ARG A 50 -12.30 0.44 2.72
CA ARG A 50 -13.41 1.16 3.34
C ARG A 50 -14.63 1.20 2.43
N ASN A 51 -15.79 1.31 3.04
CA ASN A 51 -16.99 1.70 2.32
C ASN A 51 -16.82 3.16 1.81
N PRO A 52 -17.05 3.44 0.52
CA PRO A 52 -16.85 4.78 -0.03
C PRO A 52 -17.77 5.85 0.57
N ASP A 53 -18.98 5.48 1.03
CA ASP A 53 -19.99 6.41 1.54
C ASP A 53 -19.87 6.62 3.05
N THR A 54 -19.72 5.54 3.83
CA THR A 54 -19.66 5.61 5.30
C THR A 54 -18.25 5.71 5.86
N LEU A 55 -17.23 5.41 5.05
CA LEU A 55 -15.80 5.29 5.42
C LEU A 55 -15.52 4.22 6.49
N GLU A 56 -16.49 3.36 6.78
CA GLU A 56 -16.31 2.24 7.68
C GLU A 56 -15.34 1.20 7.11
N GLU A 57 -14.60 0.56 8.00
CA GLU A 57 -13.67 -0.50 7.64
C GLU A 57 -14.41 -1.75 7.16
N ILE A 58 -14.10 -2.20 5.94
CA ILE A 58 -14.60 -3.46 5.39
C ILE A 58 -13.60 -4.57 5.60
N ALA A 59 -12.33 -4.28 5.33
CA ALA A 59 -11.24 -5.25 5.43
C ALA A 59 -9.90 -4.55 5.67
N ARG A 60 -8.97 -5.27 6.30
CA ARG A 60 -7.63 -4.81 6.63
C ARG A 60 -6.59 -5.79 6.15
N VAL A 61 -5.51 -5.28 5.55
CA VAL A 61 -4.38 -6.08 5.10
C VAL A 61 -3.07 -5.48 5.57
N LYS A 62 -2.17 -6.33 6.05
CA LYS A 62 -0.87 -5.92 6.61
C LYS A 62 0.27 -6.08 5.63
N ASN A 63 0.11 -6.96 4.66
CA ASN A 63 1.16 -7.33 3.72
C ASN A 63 0.59 -7.73 2.35
N LEU A 64 1.51 -7.89 1.40
CA LEU A 64 1.19 -8.16 0.00
C LEU A 64 0.46 -9.51 -0.20
N LYS A 65 0.72 -10.51 0.66
CA LYS A 65 0.04 -11.81 0.59
C LYS A 65 -1.42 -11.69 1.02
N GLU A 66 -1.67 -10.96 2.09
CA GLU A 66 -3.03 -10.69 2.54
C GLU A 66 -3.81 -9.87 1.52
N LEU A 67 -3.18 -8.83 0.92
CA LEU A 67 -3.78 -8.09 -0.18
C LEU A 67 -4.19 -9.02 -1.33
N GLN A 68 -3.28 -9.89 -1.76
CA GLN A 68 -3.54 -10.87 -2.82
C GLN A 68 -4.74 -11.76 -2.52
N ASN A 69 -4.88 -12.22 -1.27
CA ASN A 69 -5.93 -13.15 -0.87
C ASN A 69 -7.32 -12.50 -0.84
N ILE A 70 -7.39 -11.20 -0.51
CA ILE A 70 -8.66 -10.51 -0.31
C ILE A 70 -9.20 -9.81 -1.56
N LEU A 71 -8.37 -9.63 -2.60
CA LEU A 71 -8.71 -8.85 -3.79
C LEU A 71 -10.08 -9.18 -4.40
N PHE A 72 -10.44 -10.46 -4.44
CA PHE A 72 -11.70 -10.92 -5.03
C PHE A 72 -12.87 -10.97 -4.03
N ALA A 73 -12.60 -10.82 -2.74
CA ALA A 73 -13.62 -10.84 -1.68
C ALA A 73 -14.13 -9.43 -1.31
N VAL A 74 -13.33 -8.39 -1.58
CA VAL A 74 -13.71 -7.00 -1.29
C VAL A 74 -14.85 -6.56 -2.22
N PRO A 75 -15.88 -5.84 -1.73
CA PRO A 75 -16.92 -5.24 -2.58
C PRO A 75 -16.35 -4.38 -3.70
N ALA A 76 -17.01 -4.39 -4.86
CA ALA A 76 -16.54 -3.69 -6.06
C ALA A 76 -16.37 -2.18 -5.84
N GLU A 77 -17.31 -1.56 -5.15
CA GLU A 77 -17.32 -0.13 -4.85
C GLU A 77 -16.11 0.27 -3.98
N SER A 78 -15.82 -0.52 -2.95
CA SER A 78 -14.66 -0.32 -2.08
C SER A 78 -13.35 -0.50 -2.86
N PHE A 79 -13.27 -1.54 -3.66
CA PHE A 79 -12.10 -1.80 -4.50
C PHE A 79 -11.83 -0.61 -5.43
N LEU A 80 -12.83 -0.15 -6.20
CA LEU A 80 -12.71 0.97 -7.13
C LEU A 80 -12.39 2.28 -6.41
N TYR A 81 -13.02 2.54 -5.27
CA TYR A 81 -12.73 3.70 -4.44
C TYR A 81 -11.24 3.84 -4.13
N HIS A 82 -10.60 2.74 -3.73
CA HIS A 82 -9.20 2.78 -3.37
C HIS A 82 -8.26 2.78 -4.58
N ILE A 83 -8.61 2.04 -5.62
CA ILE A 83 -7.76 1.93 -6.82
C ILE A 83 -7.75 3.24 -7.62
N SER A 84 -8.92 3.85 -7.86
CA SER A 84 -9.02 5.10 -8.62
C SER A 84 -8.28 6.27 -7.97
N ARG A 85 -8.11 6.23 -6.65
CA ARG A 85 -7.38 7.23 -5.87
C ARG A 85 -5.90 6.89 -5.62
N ASN A 86 -5.40 5.83 -6.24
CA ASN A 86 -4.02 5.36 -6.07
C ASN A 86 -3.63 5.00 -4.62
N HIS A 87 -4.60 4.67 -3.76
CA HIS A 87 -4.32 4.32 -2.37
C HIS A 87 -3.44 3.07 -2.27
N VAL A 88 -3.69 2.05 -3.10
CA VAL A 88 -2.89 0.82 -3.13
C VAL A 88 -1.46 1.09 -3.58
N SER A 89 -1.24 1.88 -4.65
CA SER A 89 0.11 2.21 -5.09
C SER A 89 0.88 3.02 -4.04
N ARG A 90 0.25 4.00 -3.38
CA ARG A 90 0.85 4.76 -2.26
C ARG A 90 1.24 3.86 -1.10
N TRP A 91 0.38 2.90 -0.73
CA TRP A 91 0.66 1.92 0.30
C TRP A 91 1.85 1.01 -0.05
N LEU A 92 2.01 0.64 -1.32
CA LEU A 92 3.16 -0.10 -1.82
C LEU A 92 4.45 0.74 -1.77
N TYR A 93 4.36 2.03 -2.12
CA TYR A 93 5.48 2.95 -2.02
C TYR A 93 5.99 3.13 -0.59
N SER A 94 5.10 3.26 0.38
CA SER A 94 5.47 3.39 1.80
C SER A 94 6.22 2.18 2.35
N ARG A 95 6.18 1.06 1.62
CA ARG A 95 6.88 -0.20 1.93
C ARG A 95 8.08 -0.46 1.02
N ALA A 96 8.56 0.57 0.31
CA ALA A 96 9.64 0.46 -0.66
C ALA A 96 9.41 -0.60 -1.77
N MET A 97 8.14 -0.91 -2.06
CA MET A 97 7.75 -1.81 -3.15
C MET A 97 7.56 -1.01 -4.46
N PHE A 98 8.56 -0.20 -4.82
CA PHE A 98 8.50 0.75 -5.93
C PHE A 98 8.12 0.12 -7.28
N PRO A 99 8.70 -1.03 -7.71
CA PRO A 99 8.39 -1.58 -9.04
C PRO A 99 6.91 -1.90 -9.25
N ILE A 100 6.25 -2.48 -8.24
CA ILE A 100 4.82 -2.79 -8.33
C ILE A 100 3.97 -1.54 -8.10
N GLY A 101 4.39 -0.61 -7.24
CA GLY A 101 3.71 0.68 -7.03
C GLY A 101 3.69 1.52 -8.31
N GLU A 102 4.81 1.63 -9.03
CA GLU A 102 4.90 2.33 -10.32
C GLU A 102 4.08 1.64 -11.40
N PHE A 103 4.07 0.31 -11.45
CA PHE A 103 3.27 -0.42 -12.42
C PHE A 103 1.77 -0.15 -12.26
N LEU A 104 1.27 -0.05 -11.02
CA LEU A 104 -0.16 0.15 -10.76
C LEU A 104 -0.62 1.60 -10.87
N LYS A 105 0.27 2.57 -10.69
CA LYS A 105 -0.05 4.00 -10.65
C LYS A 105 -0.65 4.57 -11.95
N PRO A 106 -0.14 4.26 -13.15
CA PRO A 106 -0.61 4.85 -14.40
C PRO A 106 -1.89 4.21 -14.95
N ILE A 107 -2.40 3.15 -14.33
CA ILE A 107 -3.57 2.44 -14.84
C ILE A 107 -4.83 3.25 -14.55
N THR A 108 -5.63 3.51 -15.57
CA THR A 108 -6.92 4.18 -15.42
C THR A 108 -7.97 3.19 -14.94
N TRP A 109 -8.51 3.39 -13.75
CA TRP A 109 -9.42 2.48 -13.05
C TRP A 109 -10.86 3.05 -13.04
N ASN A 110 -11.47 3.25 -14.20
CA ASN A 110 -12.64 4.13 -14.30
C ASN A 110 -13.98 3.40 -14.46
N SER A 111 -14.01 2.07 -14.53
CA SER A 111 -15.25 1.37 -14.87
C SER A 111 -15.59 0.24 -13.91
N LEU A 112 -16.81 0.26 -13.36
CA LEU A 112 -17.37 -0.88 -12.63
C LEU A 112 -17.50 -2.15 -13.48
N GLN A 113 -17.59 -2.00 -14.79
CA GLN A 113 -17.76 -3.14 -15.71
C GLN A 113 -16.49 -4.01 -15.80
N ASP A 114 -15.31 -3.45 -15.46
CA ASP A 114 -14.02 -4.11 -15.60
C ASP A 114 -13.38 -4.47 -14.24
N VAL A 115 -14.13 -4.47 -13.14
CA VAL A 115 -13.60 -4.68 -11.79
C VAL A 115 -12.79 -5.96 -11.68
N ASP A 116 -13.30 -7.06 -12.22
CA ASP A 116 -12.61 -8.36 -12.14
C ASP A 116 -11.36 -8.40 -13.03
N ALA A 117 -11.37 -7.72 -14.16
CA ALA A 117 -10.17 -7.54 -14.97
C ALA A 117 -9.11 -6.73 -14.19
N HIS A 118 -9.51 -5.66 -13.52
CA HIS A 118 -8.61 -4.86 -12.68
C HIS A 118 -8.04 -5.66 -11.50
N ARG A 119 -8.88 -6.45 -10.82
CA ARG A 119 -8.44 -7.37 -9.75
C ARG A 119 -7.41 -8.36 -10.26
N LYS A 120 -7.64 -8.92 -11.44
CA LYS A 120 -6.73 -9.87 -12.08
C LYS A 120 -5.38 -9.23 -12.41
N ILE A 121 -5.36 -8.00 -12.95
CA ILE A 121 -4.12 -7.25 -13.23
C ILE A 121 -3.31 -7.07 -11.94
N ILE A 122 -3.94 -6.64 -10.85
CA ILE A 122 -3.26 -6.46 -9.56
C ILE A 122 -2.77 -7.79 -9.01
N PHE A 123 -3.59 -8.83 -9.07
CA PHE A 123 -3.22 -10.16 -8.62
C PHE A 123 -1.98 -10.68 -9.36
N GLU A 124 -1.98 -10.60 -10.68
CA GLU A 124 -0.85 -11.04 -11.52
C GLU A 124 0.42 -10.21 -11.25
N ALA A 125 0.28 -8.89 -11.07
CA ALA A 125 1.38 -8.02 -10.70
C ALA A 125 2.00 -8.44 -9.35
N ILE A 126 1.16 -8.76 -8.35
CA ILE A 126 1.62 -9.25 -7.04
C ILE A 126 2.36 -10.59 -7.20
N VAL A 127 1.79 -11.55 -7.94
CA VAL A 127 2.42 -12.85 -8.18
C VAL A 127 3.79 -12.68 -8.83
N LYS A 128 3.86 -11.86 -9.89
CA LYS A 128 5.11 -11.57 -10.60
C LYS A 128 6.15 -10.92 -9.69
N TYR A 129 5.75 -9.91 -8.93
CA TYR A 129 6.65 -9.22 -8.00
C TYR A 129 7.19 -10.16 -6.91
N ARG A 130 6.33 -10.97 -6.31
CA ARG A 130 6.73 -11.96 -5.29
C ARG A 130 7.69 -13.01 -5.88
N LYS A 131 7.41 -13.50 -7.09
CA LYS A 131 8.31 -14.43 -7.79
C LYS A 131 9.68 -13.81 -8.06
N MET A 132 9.74 -12.56 -8.51
CA MET A 132 11.00 -11.84 -8.72
C MET A 132 11.79 -11.68 -7.42
N LYS A 133 11.13 -11.33 -6.32
CA LYS A 133 11.77 -11.20 -5.00
C LYS A 133 12.34 -12.55 -4.52
N ASN A 134 11.57 -13.63 -4.66
CA ASN A 134 12.03 -14.96 -4.27
C ASN A 134 13.19 -15.45 -5.15
N GLN A 135 13.16 -15.18 -6.45
CA GLN A 135 14.26 -15.51 -7.35
C GLN A 135 15.53 -14.71 -7.01
N GLY A 136 15.40 -13.44 -6.63
CA GLY A 136 16.51 -12.62 -6.17
C GLY A 136 17.18 -13.18 -4.91
N VAL A 137 16.38 -13.69 -3.97
CA VAL A 137 16.88 -14.34 -2.75
C VAL A 137 17.60 -15.64 -3.07
N VAL A 138 17.04 -16.48 -3.96
CA VAL A 138 17.65 -17.76 -4.37
C VAL A 138 18.91 -17.54 -5.21
N ALA A 139 18.95 -16.53 -6.08
CA ALA A 139 20.14 -16.20 -6.89
C ALA A 139 21.32 -15.69 -6.04
N VAL A 140 21.07 -15.17 -4.84
CA VAL A 140 22.12 -14.72 -3.90
C VAL A 140 22.70 -15.88 -3.09
N PHE A 141 21.98 -17.00 -2.98
CA PHE A 141 22.43 -18.22 -2.28
C PHE A 141 23.23 -19.15 -3.22
N LYS A 142 24.23 -18.62 -3.92
CA LYS A 142 25.25 -19.49 -4.53
C LYS A 142 26.16 -20.00 -3.42
N ARG A 143 26.42 -21.32 -3.43
CA ARG A 143 27.27 -22.04 -2.47
C ARG A 143 28.62 -21.34 -2.26
N ASP A 144 29.23 -20.85 -3.30
CA ASP A 144 30.50 -20.12 -3.28
C ASP A 144 30.45 -18.78 -2.50
N ARG A 145 29.29 -18.14 -2.37
CA ARG A 145 29.13 -16.94 -1.54
C ARG A 145 28.96 -17.29 -0.07
N PHE A 146 28.27 -18.38 0.20
CA PHE A 146 28.16 -18.91 1.56
C PHE A 146 29.53 -19.36 2.08
N ASP A 147 30.31 -20.06 1.26
CA ASP A 147 31.65 -20.52 1.61
C ASP A 147 32.60 -19.34 1.85
N ARG A 148 32.53 -18.28 1.05
CA ARG A 148 33.28 -17.04 1.28
C ARG A 148 32.86 -16.32 2.56
N TYR A 149 31.56 -16.24 2.84
CA TYR A 149 31.06 -15.64 4.09
C TYR A 149 31.47 -16.47 5.32
N SER A 150 31.33 -17.76 5.24
CA SER A 150 31.72 -18.69 6.29
C SER A 150 33.25 -18.61 6.57
N ASN A 151 34.08 -18.53 5.52
CA ASN A 151 35.51 -18.34 5.67
C ASN A 151 35.88 -16.99 6.25
N PHE A 152 35.21 -15.90 5.84
CA PHE A 152 35.40 -14.58 6.41
C PHE A 152 34.97 -14.54 7.90
N ALA A 153 33.84 -15.15 8.25
CA ALA A 153 33.36 -15.23 9.62
C ALA A 153 34.33 -16.02 10.53
N ARG A 154 35.02 -17.05 10.00
CA ARG A 154 36.06 -17.81 10.72
C ARG A 154 37.33 -16.98 10.96
N ILE A 155 37.71 -16.13 9.98
CA ILE A 155 38.88 -15.25 10.10
C ILE A 155 38.63 -14.19 11.17
N VAL A 156 37.39 -13.62 11.21
CA VAL A 156 37.02 -12.55 12.15
C VAL A 156 36.72 -13.08 13.55
N ASN A 157 36.28 -14.33 13.66
CA ASN A 157 35.93 -14.92 14.95
C ASN A 157 36.30 -16.42 15.01
N PRO A 158 37.63 -16.75 15.17
CA PRO A 158 38.14 -18.09 15.08
C PRO A 158 37.58 -19.07 16.14
N ASN A 159 37.01 -18.55 17.22
CA ASN A 159 36.48 -19.37 18.33
C ASN A 159 34.96 -19.67 18.18
N LYS A 160 34.26 -19.16 17.16
CA LYS A 160 32.87 -19.52 16.88
C LYS A 160 32.81 -20.70 15.89
N ARG A 161 32.35 -21.86 16.37
CA ARG A 161 31.91 -22.96 15.49
C ARG A 161 30.54 -22.64 14.94
N PHE A 162 30.41 -22.51 13.62
CA PHE A 162 29.13 -22.39 12.92
C PHE A 162 28.67 -23.76 12.44
#